data_338e31b43d616ed0b81de9d93cf3e3e4
#
_entry.id   338e31b43d616ed0b81de9d93cf3e3e4
#
_cell.length_a   1.000
_cell.length_b   1.000
_cell.length_c   1.000
_cell.angle_alpha   90.00
_cell.angle_beta   90.00
_cell.angle_gamma   90.00
#
_symmetry.space_group_name_H-M   'P 1'
#
loop_
_entity.id
_entity.type
_entity.pdbx_description
1 polymer ?
#
loop_
_entity_poly.entity_id
_entity_poly.type
_entity_poly.pdbx_seq_one_letter_code
_entity_poly.pdbx_strand_id
1 'polypeptide(L)'
;MQAYGTNAQALTSLAGLSFPAAAAATRPLSLLNGWQSSQFAYGTGDPAYTVAGGVVYLSGSMYQPSGSSSEFAVLPPAARPRHKLWIETYTYNGAVGALEITPSGVMDAFNNTGNAAQGYTSLAAISYPVNS
;
A
#
# COMPACT_ATOMS: atom_id res chain seq x y z
N MET A 1 17.38 7.05 -5.95
CA MET A 1 17.27 6.72 -4.50
C MET A 1 18.38 7.43 -3.73
N GLN A 2 18.08 7.93 -2.57
CA GLN A 2 19.04 8.61 -1.72
C GLN A 2 19.13 7.94 -0.36
N ALA A 3 20.34 7.92 0.21
CA ALA A 3 20.59 7.45 1.56
C ALA A 3 21.09 8.61 2.42
N TYR A 4 20.63 8.67 3.66
CA TYR A 4 20.92 9.78 4.57
C TYR A 4 21.70 9.32 5.80
N GLY A 5 22.50 10.25 6.33
CA GLY A 5 23.30 10.03 7.53
C GLY A 5 24.77 9.79 7.24
N THR A 6 25.60 9.98 8.27
CA THR A 6 27.06 9.92 8.14
C THR A 6 27.54 8.54 7.68
N ASN A 7 26.96 7.47 8.24
CA ASN A 7 27.36 6.10 7.91
C ASN A 7 26.70 5.56 6.63
N ALA A 8 25.70 6.26 6.10
CA ALA A 8 25.00 5.83 4.89
C ALA A 8 25.92 5.83 3.67
N GLN A 9 26.93 6.71 3.64
CA GLN A 9 27.90 6.75 2.54
C GLN A 9 28.85 5.56 2.53
N ALA A 10 29.12 4.95 3.69
CA ALA A 10 30.00 3.80 3.78
C ALA A 10 29.23 2.48 3.49
N LEU A 11 28.05 2.34 4.08
CA LEU A 11 27.22 1.13 3.89
C LEU A 11 25.78 1.44 4.21
N THR A 12 24.91 1.22 3.23
CA THR A 12 23.46 1.29 3.40
C THR A 12 22.85 0.01 2.81
N SER A 13 22.15 -0.76 3.63
CA SER A 13 21.50 -1.98 3.16
C SER A 13 20.20 -1.66 2.46
N LEU A 14 20.01 -2.21 1.27
CA LEU A 14 18.77 -2.13 0.51
C LEU A 14 18.01 -3.45 0.50
N ALA A 15 18.47 -4.44 1.27
CA ALA A 15 17.93 -5.80 1.21
C ALA A 15 16.45 -5.90 1.61
N GLY A 16 15.96 -4.98 2.48
CA GLY A 16 14.56 -4.95 2.90
C GLY A 16 13.64 -4.09 2.04
N LEU A 17 14.17 -3.46 1.00
CA LEU A 17 13.38 -2.59 0.13
C LEU A 17 12.84 -3.37 -1.05
N SER A 18 11.57 -3.08 -1.42
CA SER A 18 10.90 -3.74 -2.52
C SER A 18 10.21 -2.71 -3.41
N PHE A 19 10.55 -2.74 -4.70
CA PHE A 19 9.88 -1.93 -5.72
C PHE A 19 10.02 -2.61 -7.09
N PRO A 20 9.07 -2.36 -8.04
CA PRO A 20 9.11 -3.03 -9.32
C PRO A 20 10.24 -2.52 -10.22
N ALA A 21 10.67 -3.35 -11.16
CA ALA A 21 11.56 -2.93 -12.23
C ALA A 21 10.87 -1.85 -13.09
N ALA A 22 11.69 -0.98 -13.70
CA ALA A 22 11.20 0.23 -14.39
C ALA A 22 10.22 -0.02 -15.53
N ALA A 23 10.18 -1.22 -16.12
CA ALA A 23 9.35 -1.50 -17.31
C ALA A 23 7.92 -2.00 -16.96
N ALA A 24 7.59 -2.23 -15.70
CA ALA A 24 6.29 -2.75 -15.33
C ALA A 24 5.23 -1.63 -15.32
N ALA A 25 4.05 -1.91 -15.88
CA ALA A 25 2.96 -0.95 -15.92
C ALA A 25 2.27 -0.85 -14.57
N THR A 26 2.13 0.38 -14.07
CA THR A 26 1.36 0.69 -12.87
C THR A 26 -0.10 0.90 -13.24
N ARG A 27 -1.01 0.30 -12.48
CA ARG A 27 -2.44 0.42 -12.69
C ARG A 27 -3.11 1.05 -11.48
N PRO A 28 -4.02 2.01 -11.68
CA PRO A 28 -4.70 2.65 -10.56
C PRO A 28 -5.65 1.68 -9.86
N LEU A 29 -5.80 1.86 -8.55
CA LEU A 29 -6.87 1.22 -7.79
C LEU A 29 -8.13 2.06 -7.91
N SER A 30 -9.26 1.41 -8.15
CA SER A 30 -10.57 2.06 -8.12
C SER A 30 -11.05 2.10 -6.68
N LEU A 31 -10.91 3.25 -6.02
CA LEU A 31 -11.24 3.39 -4.61
C LEU A 31 -12.75 3.39 -4.38
N LEU A 32 -13.17 2.76 -3.29
CA LEU A 32 -14.56 2.51 -2.91
C LEU A 32 -14.87 3.14 -1.55
N ASN A 33 -16.16 3.28 -1.25
CA ASN A 33 -16.66 3.60 0.09
C ASN A 33 -16.10 4.89 0.69
N GLY A 34 -15.90 5.90 -0.15
CA GLY A 34 -15.43 7.20 0.31
C GLY A 34 -13.92 7.32 0.47
N TRP A 35 -13.17 6.27 0.22
CA TRP A 35 -11.70 6.33 0.19
C TRP A 35 -11.25 7.15 -1.02
N GLN A 36 -10.25 7.99 -0.81
CA GLN A 36 -9.70 8.90 -1.83
C GLN A 36 -8.19 8.93 -1.78
N SER A 37 -7.58 9.32 -2.89
CA SER A 37 -6.13 9.50 -2.96
C SER A 37 -5.68 10.66 -2.07
N SER A 38 -4.58 10.45 -1.35
CA SER A 38 -3.91 11.50 -0.58
C SER A 38 -2.84 12.24 -1.38
N GLN A 39 -2.71 11.97 -2.68
CA GLN A 39 -1.69 12.59 -3.53
C GLN A 39 -1.73 14.10 -3.46
N PHE A 40 -2.92 14.70 -3.47
CA PHE A 40 -3.07 16.14 -3.47
C PHE A 40 -2.45 16.78 -2.21
N ALA A 41 -2.62 16.15 -1.06
CA ALA A 41 -2.13 16.71 0.20
C ALA A 41 -0.66 16.39 0.47
N TYR A 42 -0.18 15.21 0.06
CA TYR A 42 1.13 14.70 0.49
C TYR A 42 2.10 14.39 -0.64
N GLY A 43 1.66 14.43 -1.90
CA GLY A 43 2.54 14.15 -3.04
C GLY A 43 3.05 12.71 -3.09
N THR A 44 2.30 11.77 -2.54
CA THR A 44 2.73 10.38 -2.35
C THR A 44 2.35 9.45 -3.50
N GLY A 45 1.72 9.98 -4.54
CA GLY A 45 1.18 9.19 -5.63
C GLY A 45 -0.24 8.69 -5.36
N ASP A 46 -0.97 8.45 -6.42
CA ASP A 46 -2.31 7.86 -6.33
C ASP A 46 -2.21 6.38 -5.97
N PRO A 47 -3.18 5.85 -5.21
CA PRO A 47 -3.22 4.41 -4.91
C PRO A 47 -3.22 3.57 -6.19
N ALA A 48 -2.25 2.68 -6.27
CA ALA A 48 -2.02 1.89 -7.47
C ALA A 48 -1.36 0.56 -7.14
N TYR A 49 -1.40 -0.36 -8.11
CA TYR A 49 -0.68 -1.63 -8.01
C TYR A 49 0.10 -1.90 -9.30
N THR A 50 1.15 -2.69 -9.18
CA THR A 50 1.96 -3.18 -10.28
C THR A 50 2.19 -4.66 -10.10
N VAL A 51 2.01 -5.46 -11.13
CA VAL A 51 2.37 -6.88 -11.11
C VAL A 51 3.61 -7.07 -11.95
N ALA A 52 4.67 -7.55 -11.33
CA ALA A 52 5.96 -7.76 -12.01
C ALA A 52 6.64 -9.01 -11.45
N GLY A 53 7.00 -9.95 -12.34
CA GLY A 53 7.68 -11.17 -11.94
C GLY A 53 6.94 -12.02 -10.92
N GLY A 54 5.61 -12.05 -10.97
CA GLY A 54 4.79 -12.81 -10.01
C GLY A 54 4.65 -12.14 -8.66
N VAL A 55 5.04 -10.88 -8.52
CA VAL A 55 4.92 -10.09 -7.29
C VAL A 55 4.02 -8.90 -7.54
N VAL A 56 3.12 -8.62 -6.60
CA VAL A 56 2.28 -7.43 -6.61
C VAL A 56 2.93 -6.37 -5.73
N TYR A 57 3.08 -5.18 -6.27
CA TYR A 57 3.60 -4.01 -5.56
C TYR A 57 2.50 -2.98 -5.43
N LEU A 58 2.24 -2.53 -4.21
CA LEU A 58 1.31 -1.43 -3.96
C LEU A 58 2.07 -0.12 -3.87
N SER A 59 1.41 0.97 -4.21
CA SER A 59 2.02 2.30 -4.15
C SER A 59 0.95 3.36 -3.86
N GLY A 60 1.41 4.54 -3.47
CA GLY A 60 0.55 5.66 -3.16
C GLY A 60 0.03 5.66 -1.74
N SER A 61 -0.91 6.54 -1.48
CA SER A 61 -1.55 6.66 -0.18
C SER A 61 -2.99 7.14 -0.33
N MET A 62 -3.79 6.94 0.70
CA MET A 62 -5.21 7.23 0.68
C MET A 62 -5.72 7.69 2.03
N TYR A 63 -6.92 8.26 2.04
CA TYR A 63 -7.64 8.64 3.24
C TYR A 63 -9.14 8.48 3.02
N GLN A 64 -9.90 8.49 4.09
CA GLN A 64 -11.36 8.35 4.01
C GLN A 64 -12.04 9.54 4.66
N PRO A 65 -12.34 10.60 3.88
CA PRO A 65 -13.00 11.79 4.43
C PRO A 65 -14.47 11.57 4.73
N SER A 66 -15.08 10.54 4.12
CA SER A 66 -16.49 10.21 4.36
C SER A 66 -16.66 8.71 4.27
N GLY A 67 -17.70 8.18 4.92
CA GLY A 67 -17.95 6.76 4.98
C GLY A 67 -17.31 6.10 6.18
N SER A 68 -17.60 4.82 6.39
CA SER A 68 -17.12 4.06 7.54
C SER A 68 -16.66 2.64 7.19
N SER A 69 -16.82 2.23 5.92
CA SER A 69 -16.39 0.90 5.50
C SER A 69 -14.87 0.83 5.38
N SER A 70 -14.27 -0.24 5.89
CA SER A 70 -12.84 -0.49 5.74
C SER A 70 -12.45 -0.92 4.33
N GLU A 71 -13.39 -1.44 3.55
CA GLU A 71 -13.12 -1.90 2.18
C GLU A 71 -12.83 -0.70 1.28
N PHE A 72 -11.63 -0.66 0.70
CA PHE A 72 -11.24 0.47 -0.14
C PHE A 72 -11.04 0.11 -1.61
N ALA A 73 -10.84 -1.16 -1.95
CA ALA A 73 -10.65 -1.56 -3.34
C ALA A 73 -10.83 -3.06 -3.51
N VAL A 74 -10.99 -3.50 -4.75
CA VAL A 74 -11.01 -4.92 -5.10
C VAL A 74 -10.02 -5.13 -6.24
N LEU A 75 -9.06 -6.01 -6.02
CA LEU A 75 -8.03 -6.35 -6.99
C LEU A 75 -8.57 -7.27 -8.09
N PRO A 76 -8.07 -7.11 -9.34
CA PRO A 76 -8.40 -8.07 -10.41
C PRO A 76 -7.75 -9.43 -10.14
N PRO A 77 -8.24 -10.51 -10.77
CA PRO A 77 -7.74 -11.87 -10.50
C PRO A 77 -6.22 -12.03 -10.59
N ALA A 78 -5.57 -11.33 -11.52
CA ALA A 78 -4.13 -11.43 -11.73
C ALA A 78 -3.29 -10.88 -10.55
N ALA A 79 -3.90 -10.09 -9.67
CA ALA A 79 -3.20 -9.48 -8.54
C ALA A 79 -3.65 -10.03 -7.18
N ARG A 80 -4.45 -11.08 -7.15
CA ARG A 80 -4.99 -11.63 -5.91
C ARG A 80 -4.02 -12.60 -5.25
N PRO A 81 -3.90 -12.56 -3.93
CA PRO A 81 -3.14 -13.58 -3.20
C PRO A 81 -3.92 -14.89 -3.14
N ARG A 82 -3.21 -15.97 -2.85
CA ARG A 82 -3.81 -17.29 -2.66
C ARG A 82 -4.48 -17.45 -1.32
N HIS A 83 -3.92 -16.80 -0.31
CA HIS A 83 -4.39 -16.82 1.06
C HIS A 83 -4.64 -15.41 1.54
N LYS A 84 -5.43 -15.28 2.60
CA LYS A 84 -5.67 -13.98 3.21
C LYS A 84 -4.35 -13.45 3.79
N LEU A 85 -4.04 -12.19 3.50
CA LEU A 85 -2.84 -11.52 3.99
C LEU A 85 -3.23 -10.43 4.97
N TRP A 86 -2.44 -10.32 6.05
CA TRP A 86 -2.48 -9.21 7.00
C TRP A 86 -1.13 -8.52 6.97
N ILE A 87 -1.12 -7.24 6.65
CA ILE A 87 0.11 -6.46 6.44
C ILE A 87 0.03 -5.19 7.27
N GLU A 88 1.03 -4.96 8.12
CA GLU A 88 1.14 -3.70 8.83
C GLU A 88 1.50 -2.57 7.88
N THR A 89 0.94 -1.38 8.12
CA THR A 89 1.22 -0.21 7.31
C THR A 89 1.23 1.07 8.15
N TYR A 90 1.91 2.08 7.63
CA TYR A 90 1.94 3.41 8.20
C TYR A 90 0.58 4.08 8.04
N THR A 91 0.10 4.69 9.11
CA THR A 91 -1.10 5.50 9.09
C THR A 91 -0.81 6.89 9.68
N TYR A 92 -1.83 7.70 9.83
CA TYR A 92 -1.69 9.10 10.21
C TYR A 92 -0.88 9.27 11.51
N ASN A 93 0.05 10.22 11.50
CA ASN A 93 0.95 10.55 12.61
C ASN A 93 1.82 9.38 13.09
N GLY A 94 2.16 8.46 12.21
CA GLY A 94 3.04 7.35 12.56
C GLY A 94 2.36 6.20 13.28
N ALA A 95 1.04 6.24 13.43
CA ALA A 95 0.30 5.11 13.98
C ALA A 95 0.41 3.91 13.03
N VAL A 96 0.39 2.71 13.60
CA VAL A 96 0.39 1.48 12.82
C VAL A 96 -1.05 1.06 12.55
N GLY A 97 -1.35 0.77 11.30
CA GLY A 97 -2.61 0.15 10.89
C GLY A 97 -2.36 -1.19 10.24
N ALA A 98 -3.40 -1.79 9.71
CA ALA A 98 -3.31 -3.07 9.01
C ALA A 98 -4.09 -3.03 7.70
N LEU A 99 -3.54 -3.69 6.68
CA LEU A 99 -4.27 -4.01 5.47
C LEU A 99 -4.61 -5.49 5.48
N GLU A 100 -5.83 -5.82 5.15
CA GLU A 100 -6.24 -7.18 4.84
C GLU A 100 -6.44 -7.30 3.34
N ILE A 101 -5.90 -8.35 2.74
CA ILE A 101 -6.11 -8.65 1.32
C ILE A 101 -6.59 -10.09 1.24
N THR A 102 -7.77 -10.28 0.68
CA THR A 102 -8.37 -11.62 0.59
C THR A 102 -8.12 -12.27 -0.76
N PRO A 103 -8.25 -13.61 -0.87
CA PRO A 103 -8.14 -14.30 -2.15
C PRO A 103 -9.17 -13.86 -3.20
N SER A 104 -10.28 -13.28 -2.78
CA SER A 104 -11.26 -12.70 -3.70
C SER A 104 -10.86 -11.29 -4.18
N GLY A 105 -9.76 -10.76 -3.68
CA GLY A 105 -9.23 -9.46 -4.06
C GLY A 105 -9.71 -8.31 -3.20
N VAL A 106 -10.60 -8.53 -2.25
CA VAL A 106 -11.10 -7.47 -1.36
C VAL A 106 -9.96 -6.96 -0.49
N MET A 107 -9.78 -5.64 -0.47
CA MET A 107 -8.76 -4.96 0.31
C MET A 107 -9.42 -4.08 1.35
N ASP A 108 -9.05 -4.28 2.61
CA ASP A 108 -9.56 -3.52 3.74
C ASP A 108 -8.41 -2.82 4.47
N ALA A 109 -8.68 -1.62 4.99
CA ALA A 109 -7.75 -0.88 5.82
C ALA A 109 -8.34 -0.71 7.22
N PHE A 110 -7.58 -1.10 8.23
CA PHE A 110 -8.05 -1.09 9.62
C PHE A 110 -7.20 -0.17 10.48
N ASN A 111 -7.88 0.52 11.39
CA ASN A 111 -7.26 1.31 12.42
C ASN A 111 -6.74 0.40 13.53
N ASN A 112 -5.55 0.71 14.02
CA ASN A 112 -5.05 0.14 15.27
C ASN A 112 -5.29 1.10 16.43
N THR A 113 -5.40 2.39 16.13
CA THR A 113 -5.64 3.43 17.14
C THR A 113 -6.60 4.47 16.56
N GLY A 114 -7.75 4.66 17.17
CA GLY A 114 -8.72 5.68 16.77
C GLY A 114 -9.08 5.62 15.28
N ASN A 115 -8.99 6.74 14.60
CA ASN A 115 -9.31 6.88 13.18
C ASN A 115 -8.06 7.14 12.31
N ALA A 116 -6.90 6.67 12.75
CA ALA A 116 -5.64 6.98 12.07
C ALA A 116 -5.60 6.51 10.61
N ALA A 117 -6.12 5.32 10.31
CA ALA A 117 -6.15 4.82 8.93
C ALA A 117 -7.04 5.67 8.03
N GLN A 118 -8.15 6.19 8.56
CA GLN A 118 -9.03 7.08 7.81
C GLN A 118 -8.39 8.43 7.54
N GLY A 119 -7.50 8.90 8.41
CA GLY A 119 -6.77 10.14 8.21
C GLY A 119 -5.68 10.02 7.15
N TYR A 120 -5.02 8.87 7.08
CA TYR A 120 -3.97 8.58 6.10
C TYR A 120 -3.60 7.10 6.19
N THR A 121 -3.48 6.43 5.06
CA THR A 121 -2.97 5.06 4.99
C THR A 121 -2.00 4.95 3.82
N SER A 122 -0.78 4.51 4.10
CA SER A 122 0.24 4.31 3.09
C SER A 122 0.12 2.92 2.47
N LEU A 123 0.21 2.85 1.15
CA LEU A 123 0.36 1.61 0.40
C LEU A 123 1.79 1.41 -0.08
N ALA A 124 2.65 2.41 0.15
CA ALA A 124 4.03 2.38 -0.32
C ALA A 124 4.84 1.25 0.33
N ALA A 125 5.73 0.66 -0.44
CA ALA A 125 6.63 -0.42 -0.03
C ALA A 125 5.92 -1.73 0.38
N ILE A 126 4.63 -1.88 0.11
CA ILE A 126 3.91 -3.13 0.32
C ILE A 126 4.02 -3.98 -0.92
N SER A 127 4.43 -5.23 -0.76
CA SER A 127 4.50 -6.20 -1.84
C SER A 127 4.19 -7.60 -1.35
N TYR A 128 3.68 -8.44 -2.23
CA TYR A 128 3.41 -9.84 -1.93
C TYR A 128 3.42 -10.67 -3.22
N PRO A 129 3.84 -11.96 -3.16
CA PRO A 129 3.73 -12.84 -4.31
C PRO A 129 2.28 -13.19 -4.61
N VAL A 130 1.93 -13.30 -5.90
CA VAL A 130 0.56 -13.69 -6.31
C VAL A 130 0.17 -15.10 -5.86
N ASN A 131 1.15 -15.91 -5.47
CA ASN A 131 0.93 -17.27 -4.98
C ASN A 131 1.05 -17.40 -3.46
N SER A 132 1.06 -16.29 -2.77
CA SER A 132 1.18 -16.29 -1.30
C SER A 132 -0.12 -16.60 -0.58
#